data_55910b92f8457eda1f1bb5869fdf91b3
#
_entry.id   55910b92f8457eda1f1bb5869fdf91b3
#
_cell.length_a   1.000
_cell.length_b   1.000
_cell.length_c   1.000
_cell.angle_alpha   90.00
_cell.angle_beta   90.00
_cell.angle_gamma   90.00
#
_symmetry.space_group_name_H-M   'P 1'
#
loop_
_entity.id
_entity.type
_entity.pdbx_description
1 polymer ?
#
loop_
_entity_poly.entity_id
_entity_poly.type
_entity_poly.pdbx_seq_one_letter_code
_entity_poly.pdbx_strand_id
1 'polypeptide(L)'
;VRRATFVALLFLFVSSATADTFDIRALWVVRDHIISKEKIDKVVEFAKMNNYNHLFVQIRGRGDAYYTSQLVPRSHLLTQTDFDPLAYILIKGRQSNIKIHAWFNVYYLWSSPIIPSQSDHLLLSHPEWIDSKSPDPINISNTIGEMKKDRQANGEGFYLAPTHPEVDAHLHNVLTELLQNYSLDGIHFDYIRYHDLGWGLNPIGLKYFLNYNNSMPGLPSLEVKQKPSFAEFKRSAITKFISKASMRIKAYQPDCIISAAVKPNLFSARNTFSQEWDVWLAGGYIDWAVPMNYTMDLSTFDKNIRIMKENLPLKYLDRVVMGIATYNQSARNAGKKIYHAGKNDFGGISVFSYTVFKNEPSYADKLIKYLK
;
A
#
# COMPACT_ATOMS: atom_id res chain seq x y z
N VAL A 1 18.02 9.94 -77.65
CA VAL A 1 17.08 9.53 -76.61
C VAL A 1 17.89 9.50 -75.30
N ARG A 2 17.76 10.58 -74.46
CA ARG A 2 18.38 10.63 -73.12
C ARG A 2 17.36 10.12 -72.11
N ARG A 3 17.71 9.01 -71.38
CA ARG A 3 16.94 8.51 -70.24
C ARG A 3 17.34 9.29 -68.98
N ALA A 4 16.41 10.00 -68.40
CA ALA A 4 16.57 10.62 -67.06
C ALA A 4 16.24 9.56 -65.98
N THR A 5 17.20 9.24 -65.14
CA THR A 5 16.99 8.37 -63.99
C THR A 5 16.54 9.22 -62.79
N PHE A 6 15.29 9.05 -62.35
CA PHE A 6 14.78 9.67 -61.12
C PHE A 6 15.23 8.84 -59.95
N VAL A 7 16.08 9.40 -59.06
CA VAL A 7 16.40 8.83 -57.78
C VAL A 7 15.43 9.40 -56.75
N ALA A 8 14.51 8.56 -56.28
CA ALA A 8 13.61 8.91 -55.19
C ALA A 8 14.34 8.72 -53.85
N LEU A 9 14.68 9.82 -53.17
CA LEU A 9 15.19 9.76 -51.79
C LEU A 9 14.01 9.49 -50.86
N LEU A 10 13.96 8.29 -50.29
CA LEU A 10 13.03 7.92 -49.21
C LEU A 10 13.57 8.47 -47.89
N PHE A 11 13.03 9.56 -47.40
CA PHE A 11 13.30 10.02 -46.02
C PHE A 11 12.53 9.12 -45.04
N LEU A 12 13.22 8.17 -44.44
CA LEU A 12 12.75 7.47 -43.25
C LEU A 12 12.79 8.45 -42.05
N PHE A 13 11.63 9.02 -41.73
CA PHE A 13 11.45 9.65 -40.42
C PHE A 13 11.49 8.54 -39.36
N VAL A 14 12.64 8.28 -38.79
CA VAL A 14 12.75 7.55 -37.52
C VAL A 14 12.23 8.49 -36.46
N SER A 15 10.94 8.38 -36.15
CA SER A 15 10.39 8.92 -34.92
C SER A 15 11.11 8.19 -33.78
N SER A 16 12.07 8.86 -33.15
CA SER A 16 12.58 8.43 -31.85
C SER A 16 11.46 8.62 -30.84
N ALA A 17 10.56 7.65 -30.73
CA ALA A 17 9.74 7.50 -29.56
C ALA A 17 10.73 7.33 -28.40
N THR A 18 10.92 8.39 -27.59
CA THR A 18 11.54 8.27 -26.29
C THR A 18 10.62 7.34 -25.51
N ALA A 19 11.00 6.07 -25.39
CA ALA A 19 10.27 5.13 -24.56
C ALA A 19 10.18 5.75 -23.17
N ASP A 20 8.97 5.83 -22.63
CA ASP A 20 8.76 6.23 -21.24
C ASP A 20 9.65 5.33 -20.39
N THR A 21 10.42 5.91 -19.45
CA THR A 21 11.37 5.17 -18.62
C THR A 21 10.67 4.12 -17.75
N PHE A 22 9.36 4.29 -17.50
CA PHE A 22 8.53 3.38 -16.70
C PHE A 22 7.13 3.25 -17.27
N ASP A 23 6.65 2.01 -17.37
CA ASP A 23 5.25 1.74 -17.74
C ASP A 23 4.28 2.19 -16.66
N ILE A 24 4.66 2.03 -15.38
CA ILE A 24 3.86 2.39 -14.22
C ILE A 24 4.46 3.63 -13.56
N ARG A 25 3.68 4.72 -13.56
CA ARG A 25 4.00 5.98 -12.89
C ARG A 25 2.86 6.30 -11.93
N ALA A 26 3.00 5.83 -10.67
CA ALA A 26 1.98 5.96 -9.65
C ALA A 26 2.20 7.16 -8.75
N LEU A 27 1.11 7.79 -8.31
CA LEU A 27 1.11 8.87 -7.33
C LEU A 27 0.22 8.53 -6.15
N TRP A 28 0.74 8.72 -4.93
CA TRP A 28 -0.04 8.53 -3.73
C TRP A 28 -0.85 9.78 -3.39
N VAL A 29 -2.14 9.57 -3.13
CA VAL A 29 -3.11 10.61 -2.79
C VAL A 29 -3.70 10.33 -1.42
N VAL A 30 -3.28 11.11 -0.43
CA VAL A 30 -3.76 11.00 0.94
C VAL A 30 -5.21 11.49 1.04
N ARG A 31 -5.98 10.91 1.91
CA ARG A 31 -7.43 11.07 2.08
C ARG A 31 -7.96 12.51 2.18
N ASP A 32 -7.19 13.43 2.74
CA ASP A 32 -7.58 14.86 2.86
C ASP A 32 -7.61 15.60 1.51
N HIS A 33 -7.08 14.99 0.46
CA HIS A 33 -7.15 15.48 -0.92
C HIS A 33 -8.35 14.97 -1.71
N ILE A 34 -9.21 14.13 -1.11
CA ILE A 34 -10.39 13.58 -1.77
C ILE A 34 -11.71 13.94 -1.07
N ILE A 35 -11.71 14.90 -0.16
CA ILE A 35 -12.88 15.25 0.65
C ILE A 35 -13.88 16.19 -0.05
N SER A 36 -13.60 16.64 -1.26
CA SER A 36 -14.55 17.39 -2.11
C SER A 36 -14.26 17.16 -3.59
N LYS A 37 -15.25 17.48 -4.44
CA LYS A 37 -15.13 17.37 -5.91
C LYS A 37 -13.97 18.22 -6.44
N GLU A 38 -13.87 19.46 -5.98
CA GLU A 38 -12.81 20.40 -6.40
C GLU A 38 -11.41 19.90 -6.07
N LYS A 39 -11.25 19.24 -4.92
CA LYS A 39 -9.97 18.65 -4.54
C LYS A 39 -9.62 17.45 -5.44
N ILE A 40 -10.59 16.59 -5.71
CA ILE A 40 -10.40 15.44 -6.62
C ILE A 40 -10.06 15.91 -8.03
N ASP A 41 -10.78 16.91 -8.57
CA ASP A 41 -10.51 17.46 -9.88
C ASP A 41 -9.07 17.98 -10.01
N LYS A 42 -8.58 18.71 -8.98
CA LYS A 42 -7.18 19.18 -8.93
C LYS A 42 -6.16 18.03 -8.88
N VAL A 43 -6.46 16.96 -8.16
CA VAL A 43 -5.58 15.77 -8.10
C VAL A 43 -5.48 15.09 -9.47
N VAL A 44 -6.62 14.87 -10.13
CA VAL A 44 -6.66 14.19 -11.44
C VAL A 44 -6.03 15.04 -12.54
N GLU A 45 -6.30 16.35 -12.55
CA GLU A 45 -5.67 17.30 -13.47
C GLU A 45 -4.14 17.33 -13.27
N PHE A 46 -3.68 17.44 -12.02
CA PHE A 46 -2.25 17.39 -11.71
C PHE A 46 -1.61 16.09 -12.19
N ALA A 47 -2.22 14.96 -11.93
CA ALA A 47 -1.71 13.66 -12.35
C ALA A 47 -1.56 13.58 -13.88
N LYS A 48 -2.58 14.02 -14.61
CA LYS A 48 -2.57 14.08 -16.07
C LYS A 48 -1.46 14.99 -16.61
N MET A 49 -1.33 16.19 -16.06
CA MET A 49 -0.30 17.18 -16.49
C MET A 49 1.12 16.71 -16.20
N ASN A 50 1.32 15.88 -15.16
CA ASN A 50 2.62 15.40 -14.71
C ASN A 50 2.91 13.95 -15.09
N ASN A 51 2.22 13.41 -16.09
CA ASN A 51 2.47 12.09 -16.69
C ASN A 51 2.31 10.91 -15.70
N TYR A 52 1.48 11.05 -14.66
CA TYR A 52 1.09 9.92 -13.82
C TYR A 52 -0.07 9.17 -14.47
N ASN A 53 0.02 7.84 -14.51
CA ASN A 53 -1.03 6.98 -15.09
C ASN A 53 -1.74 6.11 -14.06
N HIS A 54 -1.28 6.10 -12.80
CA HIS A 54 -1.89 5.40 -11.68
C HIS A 54 -1.98 6.31 -10.45
N LEU A 55 -3.09 6.23 -9.70
CA LEU A 55 -3.26 6.90 -8.41
C LEU A 55 -3.55 5.87 -7.32
N PHE A 56 -2.75 5.85 -6.25
CA PHE A 56 -3.08 5.15 -5.01
C PHE A 56 -3.88 6.10 -4.11
N VAL A 57 -5.19 5.95 -4.07
CA VAL A 57 -6.12 6.87 -3.42
C VAL A 57 -6.55 6.31 -2.07
N GLN A 58 -6.18 6.99 -0.97
CA GLN A 58 -6.45 6.50 0.39
C GLN A 58 -7.93 6.58 0.73
N ILE A 59 -8.63 5.46 0.56
CA ILE A 59 -10.09 5.35 0.80
C ILE A 59 -10.43 4.80 2.19
N ARG A 60 -9.48 4.11 2.84
CA ARG A 60 -9.58 3.66 4.24
C ARG A 60 -8.29 4.06 4.95
N GLY A 61 -8.39 5.04 5.84
CA GLY A 61 -7.23 5.67 6.46
C GLY A 61 -6.94 5.20 7.89
N ARG A 62 -7.84 5.48 8.82
CA ARG A 62 -7.72 5.23 10.25
C ARG A 62 -8.89 4.42 10.79
N GLY A 63 -9.29 3.36 10.10
CA GLY A 63 -10.50 2.63 10.41
C GLY A 63 -11.78 3.38 10.01
N ASP A 64 -11.65 4.44 9.21
CA ASP A 64 -12.72 5.28 8.67
C ASP A 64 -12.78 5.18 7.13
N ALA A 65 -13.96 5.39 6.55
CA ALA A 65 -14.22 5.27 5.11
C ALA A 65 -14.35 6.63 4.42
N TYR A 66 -13.72 6.74 3.24
CA TYR A 66 -13.88 7.82 2.26
C TYR A 66 -14.68 7.33 1.04
N TYR A 67 -15.65 6.49 1.32
CA TYR A 67 -16.61 5.89 0.38
C TYR A 67 -17.88 5.55 1.14
N THR A 68 -18.95 5.17 0.43
CA THR A 68 -20.18 4.72 1.08
C THR A 68 -20.03 3.29 1.58
N SER A 69 -20.11 3.09 2.89
CA SER A 69 -19.97 1.80 3.57
C SER A 69 -21.05 1.59 4.63
N GLN A 70 -21.44 0.33 4.81
CA GLN A 70 -22.30 -0.10 5.93
C GLN A 70 -21.47 -0.75 7.07
N LEU A 71 -20.19 -1.05 6.81
CA LEU A 71 -19.32 -1.79 7.72
C LEU A 71 -18.24 -0.93 8.37
N VAL A 72 -17.94 0.23 7.77
CA VAL A 72 -16.88 1.13 8.22
C VAL A 72 -17.46 2.52 8.43
N PRO A 73 -17.24 3.16 9.58
CA PRO A 73 -17.76 4.50 9.84
C PRO A 73 -17.22 5.51 8.82
N ARG A 74 -18.12 6.35 8.34
CA ARG A 74 -17.77 7.43 7.42
C ARG A 74 -16.83 8.40 8.09
N SER A 75 -15.78 8.84 7.38
CA SER A 75 -14.83 9.82 7.94
C SER A 75 -15.52 11.13 8.31
N HIS A 76 -15.20 11.66 9.49
CA HIS A 76 -15.67 12.98 9.96
C HIS A 76 -15.17 14.15 9.07
N LEU A 77 -14.17 13.93 8.24
CA LEU A 77 -13.70 14.93 7.27
C LEU A 77 -14.63 15.10 6.06
N LEU A 78 -15.57 14.19 5.86
CA LEU A 78 -16.58 14.25 4.81
C LEU A 78 -17.83 14.96 5.32
N THR A 79 -17.87 16.27 5.18
CA THR A 79 -18.98 17.12 5.67
C THR A 79 -20.24 17.03 4.81
N GLN A 80 -20.13 16.69 3.53
CA GLN A 80 -21.26 16.47 2.63
C GLN A 80 -21.71 15.03 2.73
N THR A 81 -22.93 14.79 3.20
CA THR A 81 -23.46 13.45 3.51
C THR A 81 -23.73 12.60 2.27
N ASP A 82 -24.09 13.22 1.15
CA ASP A 82 -24.41 12.61 -0.14
C ASP A 82 -23.20 12.48 -1.09
N PHE A 83 -22.03 12.96 -0.69
CA PHE A 83 -20.82 12.89 -1.51
C PHE A 83 -20.05 11.59 -1.27
N ASP A 84 -19.83 10.81 -2.33
CA ASP A 84 -18.99 9.62 -2.34
C ASP A 84 -17.67 9.92 -3.07
N PRO A 85 -16.56 10.12 -2.34
CA PRO A 85 -15.26 10.41 -2.93
C PRO A 85 -14.74 9.33 -3.86
N LEU A 86 -14.92 8.04 -3.50
CA LEU A 86 -14.41 6.93 -4.31
C LEU A 86 -15.18 6.82 -5.63
N ALA A 87 -16.51 6.88 -5.58
CA ALA A 87 -17.31 6.87 -6.80
C ALA A 87 -16.93 8.03 -7.73
N TYR A 88 -16.74 9.23 -7.19
CA TYR A 88 -16.40 10.41 -7.99
C TYR A 88 -15.01 10.31 -8.63
N ILE A 89 -13.97 9.91 -7.86
CA ILE A 89 -12.61 9.83 -8.41
C ILE A 89 -12.46 8.70 -9.46
N LEU A 90 -13.21 7.60 -9.31
CA LEU A 90 -13.26 6.53 -10.32
C LEU A 90 -13.79 7.04 -11.66
N ILE A 91 -14.85 7.88 -11.65
CA ILE A 91 -15.39 8.50 -12.86
C ILE A 91 -14.33 9.43 -13.48
N LYS A 92 -13.70 10.29 -12.69
CA LYS A 92 -12.69 11.25 -13.17
C LYS A 92 -11.43 10.56 -13.70
N GLY A 93 -10.99 9.49 -13.04
CA GLY A 93 -9.86 8.67 -13.49
C GLY A 93 -10.11 8.08 -14.88
N ARG A 94 -11.28 7.46 -15.10
CA ARG A 94 -11.68 6.91 -16.41
C ARG A 94 -11.71 7.98 -17.50
N GLN A 95 -12.28 9.16 -17.21
CA GLN A 95 -12.32 10.29 -18.15
C GLN A 95 -10.94 10.80 -18.54
N SER A 96 -9.94 10.60 -17.67
CA SER A 96 -8.56 11.08 -17.84
C SER A 96 -7.58 9.97 -18.25
N ASN A 97 -8.04 8.74 -18.47
CA ASN A 97 -7.21 7.55 -18.70
C ASN A 97 -6.17 7.31 -17.59
N ILE A 98 -6.58 7.53 -16.34
CA ILE A 98 -5.78 7.30 -15.14
C ILE A 98 -6.42 6.18 -14.34
N LYS A 99 -5.64 5.16 -13.98
CA LYS A 99 -6.08 4.02 -13.19
C LYS A 99 -6.15 4.38 -11.71
N ILE A 100 -7.28 4.09 -11.09
CA ILE A 100 -7.52 4.39 -9.67
C ILE A 100 -7.43 3.12 -8.85
N HIS A 101 -6.45 3.10 -7.93
CA HIS A 101 -6.29 2.02 -6.96
C HIS A 101 -6.83 2.46 -5.61
N ALA A 102 -7.78 1.70 -5.07
CA ALA A 102 -8.30 1.90 -3.74
C ALA A 102 -7.20 1.58 -2.69
N TRP A 103 -6.57 2.63 -2.13
CA TRP A 103 -5.56 2.45 -1.08
C TRP A 103 -6.26 2.16 0.24
N PHE A 104 -6.08 0.93 0.70
CA PHE A 104 -6.71 0.32 1.85
C PHE A 104 -5.65 0.03 2.94
N ASN A 105 -5.67 0.80 4.05
CA ASN A 105 -4.88 0.47 5.23
C ASN A 105 -5.48 -0.75 5.91
N VAL A 106 -4.77 -1.87 5.92
CA VAL A 106 -5.30 -3.16 6.39
C VAL A 106 -5.42 -3.17 7.91
N TYR A 107 -4.29 -3.19 8.61
CA TYR A 107 -4.28 -3.32 10.07
C TYR A 107 -4.16 -1.99 10.81
N TYR A 108 -3.77 -0.91 10.15
CA TYR A 108 -3.66 0.40 10.78
C TYR A 108 -5.02 0.95 11.17
N LEU A 109 -5.17 1.29 12.46
CA LEU A 109 -6.47 1.64 13.03
C LEU A 109 -6.56 3.10 13.45
N TRP A 110 -5.61 3.62 14.23
CA TRP A 110 -5.71 4.97 14.79
C TRP A 110 -4.37 5.55 15.21
N SER A 111 -4.14 6.86 14.95
CA SER A 111 -2.91 7.57 15.31
C SER A 111 -3.16 8.99 15.82
N SER A 112 -4.42 9.37 16.07
CA SER A 112 -4.72 10.68 16.66
C SER A 112 -4.66 10.60 18.19
N PRO A 113 -4.13 11.63 18.87
CA PRO A 113 -4.26 11.75 20.33
C PRO A 113 -5.68 12.14 20.79
N ILE A 114 -6.61 12.30 19.86
CA ILE A 114 -8.03 12.55 20.11
C ILE A 114 -8.79 11.27 19.80
N ILE A 115 -9.63 10.81 20.72
CA ILE A 115 -10.47 9.62 20.53
C ILE A 115 -11.42 9.85 19.36
N PRO A 116 -11.72 8.83 18.53
CA PRO A 116 -12.73 8.94 17.48
C PRO A 116 -14.08 9.39 18.06
N SER A 117 -14.79 10.25 17.34
CA SER A 117 -16.12 10.72 17.74
C SER A 117 -17.23 9.71 17.43
N GLN A 118 -17.01 8.80 16.49
CA GLN A 118 -17.95 7.77 16.10
C GLN A 118 -17.85 6.59 17.06
N SER A 119 -18.97 6.26 17.73
CA SER A 119 -19.03 5.17 18.72
C SER A 119 -18.87 3.77 18.10
N ASP A 120 -19.20 3.64 16.81
CA ASP A 120 -19.03 2.42 16.00
C ASP A 120 -17.61 2.25 15.42
N HIS A 121 -16.71 3.21 15.66
CA HIS A 121 -15.31 3.06 15.26
C HIS A 121 -14.65 1.91 16.01
N LEU A 122 -13.93 1.01 15.29
CA LEU A 122 -13.36 -0.22 15.83
C LEU A 122 -12.46 -0.02 17.06
N LEU A 123 -11.81 1.13 17.20
CA LEU A 123 -11.05 1.47 18.41
C LEU A 123 -11.91 1.48 19.67
N LEU A 124 -13.20 1.82 19.55
CA LEU A 124 -14.14 1.94 20.66
C LEU A 124 -15.06 0.72 20.76
N SER A 125 -15.53 0.20 19.61
CA SER A 125 -16.47 -0.92 19.57
C SER A 125 -15.81 -2.28 19.77
N HIS A 126 -14.51 -2.42 19.39
CA HIS A 126 -13.75 -3.68 19.45
C HIS A 126 -12.33 -3.51 19.99
N PRO A 127 -12.16 -3.04 21.24
CA PRO A 127 -10.82 -2.87 21.83
C PRO A 127 -10.04 -4.20 21.93
N GLU A 128 -10.73 -5.33 22.00
CA GLU A 128 -10.16 -6.67 22.02
C GLU A 128 -9.47 -7.08 20.70
N TRP A 129 -9.79 -6.38 19.60
CA TRP A 129 -9.16 -6.61 18.30
C TRP A 129 -7.81 -5.92 18.13
N ILE A 130 -7.43 -5.07 19.08
CA ILE A 130 -6.20 -4.26 18.97
C ILE A 130 -4.98 -5.14 19.25
N ASP A 131 -3.95 -5.01 18.41
CA ASP A 131 -2.67 -5.66 18.61
C ASP A 131 -1.86 -5.01 19.74
N SER A 132 -0.99 -5.77 20.40
CA SER A 132 -0.28 -5.33 21.59
C SER A 132 1.13 -5.91 21.71
N LYS A 133 1.94 -5.30 22.59
CA LYS A 133 3.27 -5.79 23.03
C LYS A 133 3.21 -6.64 24.30
N SER A 134 2.03 -6.75 24.90
CA SER A 134 1.77 -7.53 26.11
C SER A 134 0.54 -8.40 25.88
N PRO A 135 0.44 -9.57 26.49
CA PRO A 135 -0.77 -10.38 26.51
C PRO A 135 -1.91 -9.75 27.33
N ASP A 136 -1.65 -8.64 28.03
CA ASP A 136 -2.67 -7.92 28.79
C ASP A 136 -3.57 -7.07 27.87
N PRO A 137 -4.84 -6.88 28.23
CA PRO A 137 -5.73 -6.00 27.46
C PRO A 137 -5.20 -4.57 27.39
N ILE A 138 -5.31 -3.95 26.21
CA ILE A 138 -4.90 -2.55 26.01
C ILE A 138 -5.84 -1.60 26.76
N ASN A 139 -5.27 -0.71 27.55
CA ASN A 139 -5.98 0.45 28.09
C ASN A 139 -5.90 1.62 27.10
N ILE A 140 -6.93 1.81 26.28
CA ILE A 140 -6.97 2.82 25.22
C ILE A 140 -6.77 4.24 25.80
N SER A 141 -7.41 4.56 26.94
CA SER A 141 -7.34 5.89 27.54
C SER A 141 -5.92 6.22 28.02
N ASN A 142 -5.23 5.26 28.64
CA ASN A 142 -3.83 5.43 29.05
C ASN A 142 -2.92 5.61 27.84
N THR A 143 -3.07 4.76 26.82
CA THR A 143 -2.24 4.83 25.61
C THR A 143 -2.45 6.15 24.86
N ILE A 144 -3.69 6.64 24.74
CA ILE A 144 -3.98 7.97 24.18
C ILE A 144 -3.40 9.09 25.06
N GLY A 145 -3.44 8.93 26.38
CA GLY A 145 -2.81 9.86 27.31
C GLY A 145 -1.30 9.99 27.07
N GLU A 146 -0.62 8.88 26.81
CA GLU A 146 0.81 8.85 26.46
C GLU A 146 1.06 9.50 25.09
N MET A 147 0.23 9.21 24.08
CA MET A 147 0.32 9.85 22.75
C MET A 147 0.12 11.37 22.78
N LYS A 148 -0.62 11.91 23.77
CA LYS A 148 -0.77 13.36 23.96
C LYS A 148 0.51 13.99 24.51
N LYS A 149 1.23 13.26 25.39
CA LYS A 149 2.48 13.73 26.00
C LYS A 149 3.67 13.62 25.05
N ASP A 150 3.76 12.49 24.35
CA ASP A 150 4.79 12.23 23.36
C ASP A 150 4.18 11.48 22.15
N ARG A 151 4.13 12.17 20.99
CA ARG A 151 3.62 11.56 19.76
C ARG A 151 4.43 10.35 19.29
N GLN A 152 5.68 10.21 19.75
CA GLN A 152 6.55 9.11 19.39
C GLN A 152 6.45 7.94 20.37
N ALA A 153 5.89 8.13 21.55
CA ALA A 153 5.86 7.12 22.62
C ALA A 153 5.17 5.81 22.22
N ASN A 154 4.14 5.89 21.35
CA ASN A 154 3.43 4.73 20.81
C ASN A 154 3.69 4.48 19.32
N GLY A 155 4.78 4.98 18.76
CA GLY A 155 5.18 4.80 17.38
C GLY A 155 4.13 5.29 16.38
N GLU A 156 3.68 4.39 15.49
CA GLU A 156 2.73 4.74 14.42
C GLU A 156 1.26 4.79 14.91
N GLY A 157 0.94 4.33 16.13
CA GLY A 157 -0.42 4.28 16.68
C GLY A 157 -0.96 2.86 16.88
N PHE A 158 -2.29 2.72 16.91
CA PHE A 158 -2.97 1.45 17.12
C PHE A 158 -3.09 0.64 15.82
N TYR A 159 -2.95 -0.67 15.94
CA TYR A 159 -3.16 -1.65 14.88
C TYR A 159 -4.19 -2.70 15.30
N LEU A 160 -4.92 -3.22 14.34
CA LEU A 160 -5.69 -4.45 14.50
C LEU A 160 -4.74 -5.66 14.53
N ALA A 161 -5.09 -6.68 15.30
CA ALA A 161 -4.26 -7.89 15.43
C ALA A 161 -4.45 -8.83 14.23
N PRO A 162 -3.41 -9.07 13.41
CA PRO A 162 -3.53 -9.95 12.23
C PRO A 162 -3.88 -11.40 12.58
N THR A 163 -3.57 -11.83 13.81
CA THR A 163 -3.86 -13.19 14.30
C THR A 163 -5.27 -13.35 14.90
N HIS A 164 -6.03 -12.27 15.04
CA HIS A 164 -7.39 -12.31 15.57
C HIS A 164 -8.39 -12.76 14.49
N PRO A 165 -9.14 -13.86 14.68
CA PRO A 165 -9.99 -14.41 13.62
C PRO A 165 -11.13 -13.47 13.18
N GLU A 166 -11.71 -12.70 14.10
CA GLU A 166 -12.77 -11.76 13.77
C GLU A 166 -12.24 -10.53 13.00
N VAL A 167 -10.99 -10.13 13.23
CA VAL A 167 -10.31 -9.12 12.43
C VAL A 167 -10.17 -9.58 10.98
N ASP A 168 -9.70 -10.83 10.75
CA ASP A 168 -9.61 -11.43 9.40
C ASP A 168 -10.99 -11.41 8.71
N ALA A 169 -12.03 -11.88 9.42
CA ALA A 169 -13.39 -11.91 8.90
C ALA A 169 -13.94 -10.53 8.56
N HIS A 170 -13.79 -9.56 9.47
CA HIS A 170 -14.25 -8.18 9.27
C HIS A 170 -13.59 -7.53 8.06
N LEU A 171 -12.25 -7.59 7.96
CA LEU A 171 -11.53 -6.99 6.85
C LEU A 171 -11.89 -7.61 5.50
N HIS A 172 -12.14 -8.92 5.47
CA HIS A 172 -12.65 -9.59 4.27
C HIS A 172 -14.08 -9.17 3.91
N ASN A 173 -14.94 -8.90 4.88
CA ASN A 173 -16.30 -8.39 4.63
C ASN A 173 -16.25 -6.96 4.07
N VAL A 174 -15.42 -6.10 4.64
CA VAL A 174 -15.19 -4.73 4.12
C VAL A 174 -14.66 -4.76 2.69
N LEU A 175 -13.72 -5.66 2.39
CA LEU A 175 -13.20 -5.85 1.03
C LEU A 175 -14.31 -6.32 0.07
N THR A 176 -15.18 -7.25 0.51
CA THR A 176 -16.31 -7.73 -0.30
C THR A 176 -17.29 -6.61 -0.62
N GLU A 177 -17.63 -5.78 0.39
CA GLU A 177 -18.50 -4.61 0.19
C GLU A 177 -17.93 -3.65 -0.87
N LEU A 178 -16.63 -3.36 -0.80
CA LEU A 178 -15.96 -2.54 -1.81
C LEU A 178 -16.08 -3.14 -3.23
N LEU A 179 -15.80 -4.43 -3.37
CA LEU A 179 -15.83 -5.12 -4.67
C LEU A 179 -17.24 -5.23 -5.26
N GLN A 180 -18.27 -5.29 -4.41
CA GLN A 180 -19.67 -5.33 -4.85
C GLN A 180 -20.19 -3.96 -5.30
N ASN A 181 -19.72 -2.89 -4.65
CA ASN A 181 -20.25 -1.55 -4.86
C ASN A 181 -19.45 -0.71 -5.87
N TYR A 182 -18.19 -1.04 -6.12
CA TYR A 182 -17.31 -0.25 -6.97
C TYR A 182 -16.56 -1.12 -7.99
N SER A 183 -16.50 -0.66 -9.24
CA SER A 183 -15.62 -1.24 -10.27
C SER A 183 -14.23 -0.57 -10.14
N LEU A 184 -13.27 -1.27 -9.58
CA LEU A 184 -11.95 -0.76 -9.25
C LEU A 184 -10.92 -1.12 -10.33
N ASP A 185 -10.02 -0.19 -10.67
CA ASP A 185 -8.86 -0.51 -11.51
C ASP A 185 -7.81 -1.29 -10.71
N GLY A 186 -7.74 -1.06 -9.40
CA GLY A 186 -6.87 -1.80 -8.50
C GLY A 186 -7.20 -1.61 -7.02
N ILE A 187 -6.65 -2.50 -6.19
CA ILE A 187 -6.62 -2.38 -4.73
C ILE A 187 -5.15 -2.32 -4.31
N HIS A 188 -4.83 -1.33 -3.47
CA HIS A 188 -3.52 -1.15 -2.91
C HIS A 188 -3.55 -1.34 -1.41
N PHE A 189 -2.98 -2.46 -0.93
CA PHE A 189 -2.90 -2.77 0.50
C PHE A 189 -1.71 -2.07 1.14
N ASP A 190 -1.97 -1.24 2.15
CA ASP A 190 -0.94 -0.66 2.99
C ASP A 190 -1.13 -1.10 4.44
N TYR A 191 -0.10 -0.94 5.26
CA TYR A 191 -0.10 -1.43 6.64
C TYR A 191 -0.51 -2.91 6.76
N ILE A 192 -0.21 -3.69 5.72
CA ILE A 192 -0.38 -5.16 5.72
C ILE A 192 0.84 -5.81 6.37
N ARG A 193 1.01 -5.52 7.65
CA ARG A 193 2.17 -5.89 8.47
C ARG A 193 1.91 -5.69 9.95
N TYR A 194 2.76 -6.26 10.79
CA TYR A 194 2.84 -5.85 12.18
C TYR A 194 3.53 -4.49 12.32
N HIS A 195 3.31 -3.84 13.45
CA HIS A 195 3.92 -2.55 13.75
C HIS A 195 5.47 -2.65 13.77
N ASP A 196 6.01 -3.56 14.62
CA ASP A 196 7.43 -3.94 14.70
C ASP A 196 7.60 -5.33 15.34
N LEU A 197 8.85 -5.69 15.67
CA LEU A 197 9.21 -7.00 16.21
C LEU A 197 8.50 -7.36 17.52
N GLY A 198 8.25 -6.37 18.40
CA GLY A 198 7.67 -6.59 19.73
C GLY A 198 6.15 -6.79 19.74
N TRP A 199 5.48 -6.60 18.61
CA TRP A 199 4.02 -6.69 18.50
C TRP A 199 3.53 -8.09 18.10
N GLY A 200 2.24 -8.32 18.28
CA GLY A 200 1.57 -9.58 17.95
C GLY A 200 1.12 -10.38 19.17
N LEU A 201 1.10 -9.75 20.35
CA LEU A 201 0.72 -10.42 21.62
C LEU A 201 -0.74 -10.16 22.00
N ASN A 202 -1.61 -9.86 21.04
CA ASN A 202 -3.04 -9.80 21.29
C ASN A 202 -3.50 -11.08 22.00
N PRO A 203 -4.23 -11.01 23.14
CA PRO A 203 -4.58 -12.17 23.96
C PRO A 203 -5.33 -13.27 23.21
N ILE A 204 -6.27 -12.87 22.34
CA ILE A 204 -7.08 -13.83 21.55
C ILE A 204 -6.23 -14.46 20.46
N GLY A 205 -5.42 -13.66 19.76
CA GLY A 205 -4.49 -14.18 18.75
C GLY A 205 -3.46 -15.14 19.34
N LEU A 206 -2.94 -14.83 20.52
CA LEU A 206 -2.00 -15.71 21.24
C LEU A 206 -2.68 -17.02 21.68
N LYS A 207 -3.90 -16.97 22.21
CA LYS A 207 -4.69 -18.15 22.53
C LYS A 207 -4.92 -19.03 21.30
N TYR A 208 -5.17 -18.41 20.15
CA TYR A 208 -5.35 -19.12 18.89
C TYR A 208 -4.07 -19.85 18.46
N PHE A 209 -2.91 -19.24 18.61
CA PHE A 209 -1.61 -19.88 18.39
C PHE A 209 -1.37 -21.06 19.31
N LEU A 210 -1.63 -20.91 20.62
CA LEU A 210 -1.45 -21.99 21.60
C LEU A 210 -2.39 -23.17 21.31
N ASN A 211 -3.64 -22.90 20.98
CA ASN A 211 -4.61 -23.94 20.62
C ASN A 211 -4.21 -24.66 19.32
N TYR A 212 -3.73 -23.93 18.31
CA TYR A 212 -3.25 -24.50 17.06
C TYR A 212 -2.10 -25.49 17.33
N ASN A 213 -1.14 -25.10 18.18
CA ASN A 213 -0.03 -25.96 18.56
C ASN A 213 -0.44 -27.16 19.43
N ASN A 214 -1.52 -27.06 20.22
CA ASN A 214 -2.03 -28.12 21.09
C ASN A 214 -2.98 -29.07 20.36
N SER A 215 -3.70 -28.62 19.34
CA SER A 215 -4.66 -29.44 18.57
C SER A 215 -4.00 -30.28 17.48
N MET A 216 -2.68 -30.37 17.44
CA MET A 216 -1.95 -31.41 16.70
C MET A 216 -1.61 -32.57 17.65
N PRO A 217 -2.61 -33.42 18.06
CA PRO A 217 -2.37 -34.52 18.97
C PRO A 217 -1.76 -35.71 18.20
N GLY A 218 -0.75 -36.30 18.78
CA GLY A 218 -0.39 -37.69 18.44
C GLY A 218 0.63 -37.86 17.32
N LEU A 219 1.40 -36.86 16.95
CA LEU A 219 2.59 -37.08 16.16
C LEU A 219 3.75 -37.52 17.06
N PRO A 220 4.48 -38.61 16.72
CA PRO A 220 5.62 -39.09 17.50
C PRO A 220 6.64 -37.98 17.75
N SER A 221 7.42 -38.10 18.83
CA SER A 221 8.39 -37.09 19.31
C SER A 221 9.42 -36.58 18.27
N LEU A 222 9.55 -37.24 17.16
CA LEU A 222 10.36 -36.82 16.00
C LEU A 222 9.74 -35.65 15.19
N GLU A 223 8.44 -35.39 15.33
CA GLU A 223 7.72 -34.37 14.55
C GLU A 223 7.46 -33.07 15.33
N VAL A 224 7.89 -32.98 16.58
CA VAL A 224 7.89 -31.70 17.36
C VAL A 224 8.68 -30.58 16.66
N LYS A 225 9.62 -30.94 15.76
CA LYS A 225 10.32 -29.98 14.89
C LYS A 225 9.44 -29.33 13.80
N GLN A 226 8.20 -29.79 13.59
CA GLN A 226 7.30 -29.29 12.55
C GLN A 226 6.25 -28.29 13.04
N LYS A 227 6.16 -28.03 14.36
CA LYS A 227 5.25 -26.98 14.86
C LYS A 227 5.80 -25.61 14.50
N PRO A 228 4.98 -24.72 13.87
CA PRO A 228 5.45 -23.39 13.52
C PRO A 228 5.84 -22.61 14.78
N SER A 229 6.94 -21.88 14.69
CA SER A 229 7.29 -20.87 15.70
C SER A 229 6.24 -19.76 15.74
N PHE A 230 6.19 -18.98 16.79
CA PHE A 230 5.27 -17.86 16.88
C PHE A 230 5.53 -16.81 15.76
N ALA A 231 6.79 -16.64 15.36
CA ALA A 231 7.14 -15.77 14.23
C ALA A 231 6.57 -16.29 12.90
N GLU A 232 6.64 -17.58 12.65
CA GLU A 232 6.02 -18.22 11.46
C GLU A 232 4.50 -18.14 11.51
N PHE A 233 3.88 -18.32 12.67
CA PHE A 233 2.45 -18.16 12.85
C PHE A 233 2.01 -16.72 12.51
N LYS A 234 2.72 -15.71 12.99
CA LYS A 234 2.46 -14.29 12.66
C LYS A 234 2.57 -14.02 11.14
N ARG A 235 3.64 -14.49 10.50
CA ARG A 235 3.81 -14.36 9.05
C ARG A 235 2.69 -15.04 8.27
N SER A 236 2.37 -16.28 8.68
CA SER A 236 1.29 -17.07 8.09
C SER A 236 -0.08 -16.37 8.17
N ALA A 237 -0.37 -15.64 9.26
CA ALA A 237 -1.62 -14.89 9.39
C ALA A 237 -1.75 -13.82 8.29
N ILE A 238 -0.70 -13.03 8.05
CA ILE A 238 -0.70 -12.00 7.01
C ILE A 238 -0.73 -12.64 5.61
N THR A 239 0.08 -13.67 5.36
CA THR A 239 0.12 -14.36 4.07
C THR A 239 -1.21 -15.04 3.73
N LYS A 240 -1.90 -15.60 4.73
CA LYS A 240 -3.25 -16.14 4.54
C LYS A 240 -4.27 -15.06 4.23
N PHE A 241 -4.21 -13.91 4.91
CA PHE A 241 -5.09 -12.79 4.62
C PHE A 241 -4.94 -12.34 3.15
N ILE A 242 -3.72 -12.06 2.70
CA ILE A 242 -3.50 -11.58 1.32
C ILE A 242 -3.89 -12.62 0.27
N SER A 243 -3.62 -13.90 0.53
CA SER A 243 -4.00 -14.99 -0.36
C SER A 243 -5.53 -15.07 -0.52
N LYS A 244 -6.29 -15.06 0.58
CA LYS A 244 -7.75 -15.05 0.55
C LYS A 244 -8.31 -13.78 -0.10
N ALA A 245 -7.71 -12.61 0.20
CA ALA A 245 -8.08 -11.34 -0.41
C ALA A 245 -7.89 -11.38 -1.93
N SER A 246 -6.75 -11.90 -2.39
CA SER A 246 -6.45 -12.08 -3.81
C SER A 246 -7.48 -12.95 -4.52
N MET A 247 -7.76 -14.14 -3.97
CA MET A 247 -8.79 -15.03 -4.54
C MET A 247 -10.15 -14.33 -4.64
N ARG A 248 -10.54 -13.60 -3.61
CA ARG A 248 -11.80 -12.85 -3.59
C ARG A 248 -11.83 -11.73 -4.61
N ILE A 249 -10.78 -10.91 -4.69
CA ILE A 249 -10.68 -9.82 -5.66
C ILE A 249 -10.78 -10.37 -7.08
N LYS A 250 -10.00 -11.38 -7.41
CA LYS A 250 -9.99 -11.96 -8.75
C LYS A 250 -11.31 -12.69 -9.10
N ALA A 251 -12.05 -13.18 -8.12
CA ALA A 251 -13.37 -13.76 -8.34
C ALA A 251 -14.44 -12.71 -8.68
N TYR A 252 -14.38 -11.53 -8.06
CA TYR A 252 -15.31 -10.43 -8.32
C TYR A 252 -14.90 -9.57 -9.52
N GLN A 253 -13.62 -9.27 -9.63
CA GLN A 253 -13.04 -8.35 -10.62
C GLN A 253 -11.70 -8.90 -11.11
N PRO A 254 -11.69 -9.78 -12.13
CA PRO A 254 -10.48 -10.47 -12.60
C PRO A 254 -9.34 -9.54 -13.01
N ASP A 255 -9.68 -8.38 -13.60
CA ASP A 255 -8.71 -7.39 -14.10
C ASP A 255 -8.22 -6.40 -13.03
N CYS A 256 -8.81 -6.43 -11.82
CA CYS A 256 -8.41 -5.54 -10.73
C CYS A 256 -6.97 -5.84 -10.29
N ILE A 257 -6.09 -4.84 -10.38
CA ILE A 257 -4.67 -4.96 -10.02
C ILE A 257 -4.54 -4.98 -8.50
N ILE A 258 -3.83 -5.97 -7.97
CA ILE A 258 -3.57 -6.11 -6.53
C ILE A 258 -2.15 -5.69 -6.24
N SER A 259 -1.96 -4.67 -5.40
CA SER A 259 -0.64 -4.19 -5.01
C SER A 259 -0.51 -4.04 -3.50
N ALA A 260 0.71 -4.10 -2.98
CA ALA A 260 0.98 -3.94 -1.56
C ALA A 260 2.17 -3.01 -1.29
N ALA A 261 1.98 -2.07 -0.36
CA ALA A 261 3.06 -1.30 0.23
C ALA A 261 3.92 -2.20 1.14
N VAL A 262 5.21 -2.27 0.85
CA VAL A 262 6.10 -3.20 1.53
C VAL A 262 7.38 -2.52 2.03
N LYS A 263 8.03 -3.10 3.02
CA LYS A 263 9.35 -2.66 3.46
C LYS A 263 10.39 -3.02 2.39
N PRO A 264 11.31 -2.11 2.05
CA PRO A 264 12.21 -2.30 0.90
C PRO A 264 13.29 -3.35 1.13
N ASN A 265 13.70 -3.57 2.38
CA ASN A 265 14.65 -4.62 2.72
C ASN A 265 13.90 -5.92 3.02
N LEU A 266 14.04 -6.95 2.17
CA LEU A 266 13.34 -8.23 2.27
C LEU A 266 13.54 -8.93 3.62
N PHE A 267 14.74 -8.87 4.19
CA PHE A 267 15.04 -9.51 5.47
C PHE A 267 14.34 -8.79 6.63
N SER A 268 14.38 -7.46 6.63
CA SER A 268 13.65 -6.66 7.62
C SER A 268 12.13 -6.80 7.45
N ALA A 269 11.63 -6.79 6.21
CA ALA A 269 10.22 -7.01 5.92
C ALA A 269 9.71 -8.31 6.56
N ARG A 270 10.43 -9.43 6.32
CA ARG A 270 10.11 -10.75 6.86
C ARG A 270 10.26 -10.83 8.38
N ASN A 271 11.42 -10.44 8.91
CA ASN A 271 11.79 -10.74 10.29
C ASN A 271 11.22 -9.75 11.30
N THR A 272 11.10 -8.47 10.94
CA THR A 272 10.58 -7.42 11.84
C THR A 272 9.10 -7.19 11.66
N PHE A 273 8.62 -7.15 10.41
CA PHE A 273 7.26 -6.73 10.07
C PHE A 273 6.35 -7.88 9.65
N SER A 274 6.88 -9.11 9.57
CA SER A 274 6.16 -10.31 9.12
C SER A 274 5.59 -10.18 7.69
N GLN A 275 6.20 -9.36 6.84
CA GLN A 275 5.86 -9.18 5.43
C GLN A 275 6.72 -10.11 4.55
N GLU A 276 6.12 -11.15 3.99
CA GLU A 276 6.78 -12.08 3.05
C GLU A 276 6.40 -11.75 1.61
N TRP A 277 6.64 -10.51 1.19
CA TRP A 277 6.15 -10.04 -0.10
C TRP A 277 6.81 -10.71 -1.33
N ASP A 278 7.98 -11.30 -1.16
CA ASP A 278 8.59 -12.23 -2.11
C ASP A 278 7.74 -13.49 -2.30
N VAL A 279 7.21 -14.05 -1.20
CA VAL A 279 6.26 -15.17 -1.23
C VAL A 279 4.93 -14.74 -1.85
N TRP A 280 4.46 -13.53 -1.57
CA TRP A 280 3.21 -13.03 -2.17
C TRP A 280 3.30 -12.84 -3.67
N LEU A 281 4.45 -12.36 -4.18
CA LEU A 281 4.73 -12.30 -5.61
C LEU A 281 4.80 -13.70 -6.24
N ALA A 282 5.51 -14.62 -5.58
CA ALA A 282 5.69 -16.00 -6.06
C ALA A 282 4.37 -16.78 -6.10
N GLY A 283 3.50 -16.56 -5.09
CA GLY A 283 2.18 -17.17 -5.02
C GLY A 283 1.12 -16.52 -5.91
N GLY A 284 1.46 -15.42 -6.59
CA GLY A 284 0.50 -14.64 -7.40
C GLY A 284 -0.57 -13.95 -6.56
N TYR A 285 -0.33 -13.71 -5.27
CA TYR A 285 -1.29 -13.06 -4.38
C TYR A 285 -1.32 -11.55 -4.55
N ILE A 286 -0.25 -10.96 -5.07
CA ILE A 286 -0.18 -9.56 -5.49
C ILE A 286 0.35 -9.49 -6.92
N ASP A 287 -0.14 -8.53 -7.70
CA ASP A 287 0.40 -8.23 -9.02
C ASP A 287 1.65 -7.36 -8.89
N TRP A 288 1.66 -6.39 -7.95
CA TRP A 288 2.80 -5.50 -7.71
C TRP A 288 3.20 -5.44 -6.23
N ALA A 289 4.49 -5.51 -5.98
CA ALA A 289 5.07 -5.06 -4.72
C ALA A 289 5.52 -3.60 -4.86
N VAL A 290 5.17 -2.75 -3.86
CA VAL A 290 5.52 -1.33 -3.84
C VAL A 290 6.45 -1.05 -2.65
N PRO A 291 7.78 -1.28 -2.79
CA PRO A 291 8.73 -1.07 -1.71
C PRO A 291 8.83 0.42 -1.36
N MET A 292 8.49 0.78 -0.13
CA MET A 292 8.60 2.15 0.40
C MET A 292 10.07 2.51 0.69
N ASN A 293 10.87 2.69 -0.36
CA ASN A 293 12.30 2.99 -0.24
C ASN A 293 12.54 4.49 0.03
N TYR A 294 12.00 4.95 1.18
CA TYR A 294 11.89 6.37 1.54
C TYR A 294 13.12 6.92 2.29
N THR A 295 14.24 6.21 2.25
CA THR A 295 15.51 6.70 2.81
C THR A 295 15.95 8.00 2.13
N MET A 296 16.54 8.93 2.88
CA MET A 296 17.17 10.14 2.31
C MET A 296 18.50 9.83 1.62
N ASP A 297 19.23 8.86 2.15
CA ASP A 297 20.54 8.47 1.68
C ASP A 297 20.49 7.62 0.41
N LEU A 298 21.22 8.02 -0.63
CA LEU A 298 21.26 7.32 -1.91
C LEU A 298 21.95 5.96 -1.80
N SER A 299 23.00 5.83 -0.97
CA SER A 299 23.70 4.55 -0.81
C SER A 299 22.83 3.50 -0.17
N THR A 300 22.01 3.88 0.82
CA THR A 300 21.00 3.00 1.43
C THR A 300 19.89 2.67 0.44
N PHE A 301 19.48 3.62 -0.41
CA PHE A 301 18.52 3.38 -1.48
C PHE A 301 19.03 2.30 -2.46
N ASP A 302 20.28 2.42 -2.93
CA ASP A 302 20.90 1.47 -3.83
C ASP A 302 21.19 0.12 -3.16
N LYS A 303 21.51 0.11 -1.86
CA LYS A 303 21.64 -1.13 -1.08
C LYS A 303 20.33 -1.93 -1.07
N ASN A 304 19.19 -1.25 -0.86
CA ASN A 304 17.89 -1.91 -0.90
C ASN A 304 17.56 -2.46 -2.30
N ILE A 305 17.89 -1.73 -3.37
CA ILE A 305 17.76 -2.21 -4.76
C ILE A 305 18.58 -3.49 -4.94
N ARG A 306 19.84 -3.48 -4.51
CA ARG A 306 20.73 -4.65 -4.63
C ARG A 306 20.16 -5.86 -3.90
N ILE A 307 19.69 -5.69 -2.65
CA ILE A 307 19.06 -6.77 -1.88
C ILE A 307 17.86 -7.36 -2.63
N MET A 308 17.02 -6.54 -3.26
CA MET A 308 15.89 -7.02 -4.06
C MET A 308 16.40 -7.83 -5.28
N LYS A 309 17.37 -7.30 -6.02
CA LYS A 309 17.91 -7.99 -7.22
C LYS A 309 18.63 -9.30 -6.91
N GLU A 310 19.30 -9.39 -5.77
CA GLU A 310 19.99 -10.60 -5.33
C GLU A 310 19.06 -11.69 -4.80
N ASN A 311 17.87 -11.32 -4.31
CA ASN A 311 16.97 -12.23 -3.61
C ASN A 311 15.61 -12.46 -4.29
N LEU A 312 15.30 -11.71 -5.34
CA LEU A 312 14.12 -11.94 -6.16
C LEU A 312 14.49 -12.59 -7.49
N PRO A 313 13.75 -13.60 -7.96
CA PRO A 313 13.86 -14.06 -9.33
C PRO A 313 13.66 -12.91 -10.34
N LEU A 314 14.46 -12.86 -11.40
CA LEU A 314 14.42 -11.80 -12.43
C LEU A 314 13.00 -11.55 -12.97
N LYS A 315 12.21 -12.62 -13.16
CA LYS A 315 10.82 -12.54 -13.63
C LYS A 315 9.85 -11.81 -12.70
N TYR A 316 10.29 -11.35 -11.53
CA TYR A 316 9.47 -10.55 -10.61
C TYR A 316 9.94 -9.09 -10.50
N LEU A 317 11.05 -8.70 -11.14
CA LEU A 317 11.54 -7.34 -11.07
C LEU A 317 10.59 -6.35 -11.76
N ASP A 318 9.99 -6.75 -12.89
CA ASP A 318 8.95 -5.99 -13.60
C ASP A 318 7.65 -5.79 -12.79
N ARG A 319 7.48 -6.55 -11.72
CA ARG A 319 6.36 -6.45 -10.77
C ARG A 319 6.71 -5.63 -9.52
N VAL A 320 7.87 -5.00 -9.50
CA VAL A 320 8.29 -4.06 -8.44
C VAL A 320 8.04 -2.64 -8.91
N VAL A 321 7.20 -1.90 -8.17
CA VAL A 321 6.93 -0.47 -8.38
C VAL A 321 7.63 0.33 -7.30
N MET A 322 8.82 0.88 -7.60
CA MET A 322 9.71 1.46 -6.61
C MET A 322 9.14 2.73 -5.96
N GLY A 323 9.00 2.72 -4.65
CA GLY A 323 8.52 3.86 -3.87
C GLY A 323 9.58 4.94 -3.65
N ILE A 324 9.24 6.17 -4.00
CA ILE A 324 10.08 7.36 -3.87
C ILE A 324 9.38 8.38 -2.96
N ALA A 325 10.01 8.76 -1.85
CA ALA A 325 9.50 9.84 -1.00
C ALA A 325 9.87 11.22 -1.58
N THR A 326 8.96 12.19 -1.39
CA THR A 326 9.21 13.59 -1.75
C THR A 326 9.22 14.51 -0.53
N TYR A 327 8.60 14.10 0.57
CA TYR A 327 8.40 14.93 1.77
C TYR A 327 9.68 15.16 2.62
N ASN A 328 10.71 14.36 2.44
CA ASN A 328 11.94 14.38 3.24
C ASN A 328 13.22 14.70 2.44
N GLN A 329 13.09 15.10 1.19
CA GLN A 329 14.22 15.36 0.31
C GLN A 329 13.88 16.35 -0.80
N SER A 330 14.92 16.95 -1.42
CA SER A 330 14.74 17.84 -2.56
C SER A 330 14.28 17.09 -3.83
N ALA A 331 13.64 17.80 -4.75
CA ALA A 331 13.25 17.27 -6.06
C ALA A 331 14.45 16.70 -6.86
N ARG A 332 15.65 17.29 -6.70
CA ARG A 332 16.89 16.79 -7.31
C ARG A 332 17.26 15.40 -6.77
N ASN A 333 17.18 15.21 -5.44
CA ASN A 333 17.50 13.91 -4.82
C ASN A 333 16.46 12.85 -5.14
N ALA A 334 15.16 13.20 -5.11
CA ALA A 334 14.10 12.31 -5.56
C ALA A 334 14.31 11.89 -7.03
N GLY A 335 14.62 12.85 -7.92
CA GLY A 335 14.91 12.59 -9.32
C GLY A 335 16.11 11.67 -9.55
N LYS A 336 17.19 11.82 -8.77
CA LYS A 336 18.33 10.88 -8.82
C LYS A 336 17.88 9.46 -8.49
N LYS A 337 17.04 9.27 -7.47
CA LYS A 337 16.53 7.93 -7.10
C LYS A 337 15.62 7.33 -8.15
N ILE A 338 14.78 8.16 -8.80
CA ILE A 338 13.97 7.72 -9.96
C ILE A 338 14.91 7.23 -11.07
N TYR A 339 15.95 7.99 -11.40
CA TYR A 339 16.92 7.60 -12.40
C TYR A 339 17.65 6.28 -12.05
N HIS A 340 18.05 6.11 -10.76
CA HIS A 340 18.66 4.86 -10.30
C HIS A 340 17.68 3.69 -10.39
N ALA A 341 16.42 3.89 -10.02
CA ALA A 341 15.39 2.86 -10.16
C ALA A 341 15.18 2.45 -11.62
N GLY A 342 15.17 3.42 -12.57
CA GLY A 342 14.99 3.18 -14.00
C GLY A 342 16.11 2.36 -14.66
N LYS A 343 17.27 2.24 -14.01
CA LYS A 343 18.37 1.39 -14.49
C LYS A 343 18.32 -0.06 -14.00
N ASN A 344 17.24 -0.47 -13.35
CA ASN A 344 17.19 -1.74 -12.63
C ASN A 344 16.00 -2.64 -13.01
N ASP A 345 15.45 -2.49 -14.20
CA ASP A 345 14.40 -3.35 -14.78
C ASP A 345 13.13 -3.47 -13.91
N PHE A 346 12.85 -2.46 -13.06
CA PHE A 346 11.62 -2.41 -12.31
C PHE A 346 10.46 -1.93 -13.19
N GLY A 347 9.26 -2.50 -13.01
CA GLY A 347 8.07 -2.19 -13.81
C GLY A 347 7.55 -0.77 -13.62
N GLY A 348 7.97 -0.06 -12.57
CA GLY A 348 7.51 1.30 -12.37
C GLY A 348 8.04 2.00 -11.13
N ILE A 349 7.51 3.21 -10.95
CA ILE A 349 7.74 4.01 -9.74
C ILE A 349 6.44 4.45 -9.11
N SER A 350 6.47 4.70 -7.80
CA SER A 350 5.39 5.37 -7.08
C SER A 350 5.92 6.52 -6.24
N VAL A 351 5.32 7.69 -6.35
CA VAL A 351 5.79 8.92 -5.69
C VAL A 351 4.89 9.25 -4.49
N PHE A 352 5.46 9.29 -3.31
CA PHE A 352 4.78 9.65 -2.08
C PHE A 352 5.17 11.06 -1.64
N SER A 353 4.32 12.08 -1.78
CA SER A 353 2.91 12.05 -2.16
C SER A 353 2.49 13.36 -2.85
N TYR A 354 1.26 13.43 -3.37
CA TYR A 354 0.65 14.63 -3.94
C TYR A 354 0.70 15.85 -3.02
N THR A 355 0.66 15.64 -1.70
CA THR A 355 0.71 16.71 -0.69
C THR A 355 1.91 17.65 -0.88
N VAL A 356 3.08 17.12 -1.24
CA VAL A 356 4.28 17.96 -1.46
C VAL A 356 4.10 18.87 -2.67
N PHE A 357 3.59 18.34 -3.76
CA PHE A 357 3.36 19.10 -4.99
C PHE A 357 2.30 20.19 -4.83
N LYS A 358 1.25 19.91 -4.06
CA LYS A 358 0.24 20.92 -3.72
C LYS A 358 0.82 22.08 -2.93
N ASN A 359 1.72 21.78 -1.98
CA ASN A 359 2.32 22.78 -1.09
C ASN A 359 3.50 23.50 -1.74
N GLU A 360 4.22 22.85 -2.67
CA GLU A 360 5.37 23.36 -3.42
C GLU A 360 5.26 22.99 -4.92
N PRO A 361 4.49 23.73 -5.73
CA PRO A 361 4.30 23.41 -7.15
C PRO A 361 5.61 23.30 -7.94
N SER A 362 6.60 24.14 -7.65
CA SER A 362 7.92 24.11 -8.30
C SER A 362 8.68 22.79 -8.11
N TYR A 363 8.29 21.98 -7.12
CA TYR A 363 8.85 20.64 -6.93
C TYR A 363 8.46 19.71 -8.09
N ALA A 364 7.20 19.78 -8.54
CA ALA A 364 6.72 18.98 -9.67
C ALA A 364 7.48 19.32 -10.96
N ASP A 365 7.67 20.60 -11.27
CA ASP A 365 8.39 21.06 -12.48
C ASP A 365 9.83 20.51 -12.52
N LYS A 366 10.47 20.41 -11.37
CA LYS A 366 11.83 19.86 -11.24
C LYS A 366 11.87 18.34 -11.33
N LEU A 367 10.78 17.64 -10.96
CA LEU A 367 10.72 16.19 -10.92
C LEU A 367 10.26 15.58 -12.25
N ILE A 368 9.35 16.23 -12.98
CA ILE A 368 8.70 15.69 -14.18
C ILE A 368 9.66 15.23 -15.26
N LYS A 369 10.83 15.85 -15.38
CA LYS A 369 11.88 15.44 -16.33
C LYS A 369 12.44 14.05 -16.09
N TYR A 370 12.25 13.49 -14.89
CA TYR A 370 12.67 12.13 -14.55
C TYR A 370 11.54 11.10 -14.70
N LEU A 371 10.31 11.58 -14.98
CA LEU A 371 9.12 10.75 -15.20
C LEU A 371 8.83 10.51 -16.70
N LYS A 372 9.65 11.14 -17.56
CA LYS A 372 9.54 11.03 -19.02
C LYS A 372 10.46 9.94 -19.55
#